data_178ce8315bc0d8a277c21a25285f7038
#
_entry.id   178ce8315bc0d8a277c21a25285f7038
#
_cell.length_a   1.000
_cell.length_b   1.000
_cell.length_c   1.000
_cell.angle_alpha   90.00
_cell.angle_beta   90.00
_cell.angle_gamma   90.00
#
_symmetry.space_group_name_H-M   'P 1'
#
loop_
_entity.id
_entity.type
_entity.pdbx_description
1 polymer ?
#
loop_
_entity_poly.entity_id
_entity_poly.type
_entity_poly.pdbx_seq_one_letter_code
_entity_poly.pdbx_strand_id
1 'polypeptide(L)'
;MQIAQHCFALMGFAYTPPWSVNAGFIVGDEKTLIVDSGPNSLAASTIKGYAQVVRPSNQLLLINTERHLDHIGGNSHFADYGIEVYGHAGIQRQDSELKSDIDEYIACTPNAVRRERREAAIVFTDTRIVNPIHKITSEINFNLGNLNAEVLLTPGHTSTNLCVFVPAERVLFCGDSVVSGYLPNLEGGSVMDWQQWISTLDRIAALEAEVLVCGHGPVLQGANVPKEIQRVRTIIERAILEEKAPTSYELEK
;
A
#
# COMPACT_ATOMS: atom_id res chain seq x y z
N MET A 1 9.97 -0.72 11.78
CA MET A 1 10.41 0.50 12.51
C MET A 1 9.20 1.11 13.21
N GLN A 2 9.31 1.41 14.50
CA GLN A 2 8.28 2.20 15.19
C GLN A 2 8.37 3.66 14.71
N ILE A 3 7.25 4.22 14.24
CA ILE A 3 7.18 5.57 13.65
C ILE A 3 6.38 6.55 14.50
N ALA A 4 5.55 6.03 15.41
CA ALA A 4 4.84 6.76 16.46
C ALA A 4 4.54 5.80 17.61
N GLN A 5 3.85 6.24 18.67
CA GLN A 5 3.65 5.41 19.86
C GLN A 5 2.98 4.06 19.55
N HIS A 6 1.98 4.06 18.67
CA HIS A 6 1.18 2.89 18.31
C HIS A 6 1.34 2.47 16.84
N CYS A 7 2.12 3.20 16.04
CA CYS A 7 2.24 2.98 14.60
C CYS A 7 3.62 2.44 14.24
N PHE A 8 3.63 1.44 13.36
CA PHE A 8 4.83 0.75 12.89
C PHE A 8 4.83 0.65 11.37
N ALA A 9 5.97 0.94 10.75
CA ALA A 9 6.20 0.73 9.32
C ALA A 9 7.20 -0.41 9.09
N LEU A 10 6.92 -1.22 8.09
CA LEU A 10 7.77 -2.29 7.59
C LEU A 10 8.05 -1.99 6.12
N MET A 11 9.31 -1.80 5.75
CA MET A 11 9.68 -1.28 4.45
C MET A 11 10.41 -2.30 3.60
N GLY A 12 10.23 -2.20 2.28
CA GLY A 12 11.09 -2.85 1.32
C GLY A 12 10.80 -4.34 1.12
N PHE A 13 9.55 -4.76 1.17
CA PHE A 13 9.18 -6.11 0.78
C PHE A 13 9.24 -6.26 -0.73
N ALA A 14 10.12 -7.01 -1.22
CA ALA A 14 10.50 -7.51 -2.52
C ALA A 14 11.95 -7.16 -2.87
N TYR A 15 12.51 -7.83 -3.87
CA TYR A 15 13.94 -7.70 -4.18
C TYR A 15 14.27 -6.49 -5.03
N THR A 16 13.31 -5.95 -5.79
CA THR A 16 13.57 -4.88 -6.77
C THR A 16 12.38 -3.94 -6.95
N PRO A 17 12.65 -2.64 -7.17
CA PRO A 17 11.64 -1.74 -7.70
C PRO A 17 11.09 -2.25 -9.06
N PRO A 18 9.83 -2.01 -9.38
CA PRO A 18 8.83 -1.23 -8.62
C PRO A 18 8.14 -2.01 -7.49
N TRP A 19 8.41 -3.28 -7.31
CA TRP A 19 7.73 -4.19 -6.40
C TRP A 19 8.16 -4.07 -4.92
N SER A 20 9.14 -3.19 -4.63
CA SER A 20 9.56 -2.92 -3.25
C SER A 20 8.50 -2.09 -2.53
N VAL A 21 7.60 -2.76 -1.84
CA VAL A 21 6.44 -2.19 -1.18
C VAL A 21 6.63 -2.10 0.32
N ASN A 22 5.93 -1.17 0.93
CA ASN A 22 5.84 -1.00 2.36
C ASN A 22 4.51 -1.54 2.88
N ALA A 23 4.54 -1.98 4.13
CA ALA A 23 3.38 -2.32 4.91
C ALA A 23 3.49 -1.68 6.30
N GLY A 24 2.47 -1.82 7.12
CA GLY A 24 2.56 -1.35 8.49
C GLY A 24 1.52 -1.97 9.39
N PHE A 25 1.52 -1.55 10.65
CA PHE A 25 0.46 -1.92 11.57
C PHE A 25 0.27 -0.88 12.69
N ILE A 26 -0.94 -0.83 13.20
CA ILE A 26 -1.40 0.08 14.24
C ILE A 26 -1.85 -0.77 15.42
N VAL A 27 -1.26 -0.54 16.60
CA VAL A 27 -1.46 -1.38 17.79
C VAL A 27 -2.31 -0.64 18.82
N GLY A 28 -3.56 -1.04 18.95
CA GLY A 28 -4.41 -0.59 20.05
C GLY A 28 -4.33 -1.49 21.28
N ASP A 29 -5.23 -1.29 22.23
CA ASP A 29 -5.29 -2.11 23.46
C ASP A 29 -5.98 -3.46 23.24
N GLU A 30 -6.85 -3.57 22.25
CA GLU A 30 -7.64 -4.78 21.97
C GLU A 30 -7.33 -5.40 20.61
N LYS A 31 -7.01 -4.55 19.63
CA LYS A 31 -6.83 -4.96 18.24
C LYS A 31 -5.55 -4.37 17.65
N THR A 32 -4.98 -5.08 16.71
CA THR A 32 -3.90 -4.60 15.85
C THR A 32 -4.39 -4.61 14.40
N LEU A 33 -4.44 -3.44 13.77
CA LEU A 33 -4.79 -3.28 12.36
C LEU A 33 -3.52 -3.29 11.53
N ILE A 34 -3.37 -4.30 10.69
CA ILE A 34 -2.28 -4.41 9.71
C ILE A 34 -2.73 -3.69 8.44
N VAL A 35 -1.84 -2.90 7.85
CA VAL A 35 -2.05 -2.16 6.61
C VAL A 35 -1.17 -2.77 5.53
N ASP A 36 -1.79 -3.38 4.55
CA ASP A 36 -1.23 -4.17 3.46
C ASP A 36 -0.54 -5.47 3.87
N SER A 37 -0.67 -6.46 3.02
CA SER A 37 -0.15 -7.81 3.26
C SER A 37 1.20 -8.08 2.59
N GLY A 38 1.68 -7.14 1.78
CA GLY A 38 2.86 -7.34 0.96
C GLY A 38 2.61 -8.20 -0.29
N PRO A 39 3.65 -8.43 -1.11
CA PRO A 39 3.52 -9.03 -2.44
C PRO A 39 3.25 -10.55 -2.42
N ASN A 40 3.47 -11.22 -1.31
CA ASN A 40 3.43 -12.68 -1.26
C ASN A 40 3.26 -13.22 0.18
N SER A 41 3.05 -14.53 0.31
CA SER A 41 2.88 -15.20 1.60
C SER A 41 4.10 -15.07 2.52
N LEU A 42 5.31 -14.96 1.98
CA LEU A 42 6.53 -14.79 2.76
C LEU A 42 6.59 -13.41 3.43
N ALA A 43 6.28 -12.34 2.69
CA ALA A 43 6.15 -10.99 3.23
C ALA A 43 5.06 -10.95 4.31
N ALA A 44 3.88 -11.52 4.03
CA ALA A 44 2.76 -11.59 4.96
C ALA A 44 3.11 -12.29 6.27
N SER A 45 3.84 -13.41 6.19
CA SER A 45 4.34 -14.13 7.37
C SER A 45 5.23 -13.23 8.24
N THR A 46 6.11 -12.45 7.62
CA THR A 46 6.99 -11.50 8.31
C THR A 46 6.18 -10.37 8.96
N ILE A 47 5.26 -9.75 8.22
CA ILE A 47 4.39 -8.66 8.71
C ILE A 47 3.57 -9.15 9.92
N LYS A 48 2.90 -10.29 9.77
CA LYS A 48 2.11 -10.92 10.85
C LYS A 48 2.97 -11.19 12.08
N GLY A 49 4.18 -11.75 11.88
CA GLY A 49 5.10 -12.06 12.97
C GLY A 49 5.47 -10.82 13.78
N TYR A 50 5.80 -9.71 13.14
CA TYR A 50 6.09 -8.44 13.83
C TYR A 50 4.87 -7.88 14.57
N ALA A 51 3.70 -7.84 13.92
CA ALA A 51 2.48 -7.35 14.54
C ALA A 51 2.10 -8.17 15.79
N GLN A 52 2.25 -9.49 15.71
CA GLN A 52 1.92 -10.41 16.79
C GLN A 52 2.89 -10.30 17.99
N VAL A 53 4.19 -10.07 17.72
CA VAL A 53 5.19 -9.94 18.81
C VAL A 53 5.00 -8.65 19.60
N VAL A 54 4.58 -7.55 18.97
CA VAL A 54 4.38 -6.26 19.67
C VAL A 54 3.25 -6.35 20.69
N ARG A 55 2.14 -7.03 20.36
CA ARG A 55 1.02 -7.24 21.29
C ARG A 55 0.36 -8.60 21.03
N PRO A 56 0.86 -9.66 21.63
CA PRO A 56 0.44 -11.05 21.33
C PRO A 56 -1.04 -11.33 21.62
N SER A 57 -1.65 -10.58 22.53
CA SER A 57 -3.05 -10.76 22.96
C SER A 57 -4.07 -10.14 22.01
N ASN A 58 -3.64 -9.27 21.09
CA ASN A 58 -4.56 -8.53 20.24
C ASN A 58 -5.15 -9.42 19.14
N GLN A 59 -6.44 -9.17 18.86
CA GLN A 59 -7.03 -9.60 17.61
C GLN A 59 -6.33 -8.90 16.44
N LEU A 60 -5.85 -9.68 15.47
CA LEU A 60 -5.28 -9.13 14.24
C LEU A 60 -6.38 -8.89 13.20
N LEU A 61 -6.34 -7.75 12.56
CA LEU A 61 -7.16 -7.39 11.41
C LEU A 61 -6.22 -6.95 10.28
N LEU A 62 -6.61 -7.16 9.03
CA LEU A 62 -5.87 -6.70 7.85
C LEU A 62 -6.74 -5.77 7.02
N ILE A 63 -6.18 -4.65 6.57
CA ILE A 63 -6.79 -3.80 5.55
C ILE A 63 -5.83 -3.65 4.36
N ASN A 64 -6.37 -3.80 3.14
CA ASN A 64 -5.62 -3.50 1.92
C ASN A 64 -5.92 -2.08 1.46
N THR A 65 -4.85 -1.34 1.15
CA THR A 65 -4.96 0.03 0.66
C THR A 65 -5.41 0.09 -0.80
N GLU A 66 -5.14 -0.96 -1.58
CA GLU A 66 -5.53 -1.02 -2.99
C GLU A 66 -5.46 -2.46 -3.54
N ARG A 67 -5.61 -2.63 -4.89
CA ARG A 67 -5.79 -3.92 -5.56
C ARG A 67 -4.53 -4.59 -6.12
N HIS A 68 -3.40 -3.88 -6.25
CA HIS A 68 -2.20 -4.46 -6.86
C HIS A 68 -1.60 -5.58 -6.01
N LEU A 69 -0.89 -6.51 -6.66
CA LEU A 69 -0.39 -7.72 -6.02
C LEU A 69 0.57 -7.45 -4.87
N ASP A 70 1.38 -6.43 -4.99
CA ASP A 70 2.34 -6.03 -3.96
C ASP A 70 1.67 -5.55 -2.66
N HIS A 71 0.37 -5.16 -2.70
CA HIS A 71 -0.43 -4.81 -1.52
C HIS A 71 -1.28 -5.97 -1.01
N ILE A 72 -1.78 -6.85 -1.90
CA ILE A 72 -2.73 -7.91 -1.55
C ILE A 72 -2.19 -9.34 -1.67
N GLY A 73 -1.00 -9.51 -2.21
CA GLY A 73 -0.44 -10.85 -2.51
C GLY A 73 -0.28 -11.74 -1.29
N GLY A 74 -0.11 -11.15 -0.13
CA GLY A 74 -0.03 -11.90 1.13
C GLY A 74 -1.38 -12.22 1.79
N ASN A 75 -2.52 -11.79 1.23
CA ASN A 75 -3.85 -12.01 1.83
C ASN A 75 -4.15 -13.47 2.12
N SER A 76 -3.68 -14.39 1.26
CA SER A 76 -3.88 -15.82 1.45
C SER A 76 -3.32 -16.31 2.79
N HIS A 77 -2.13 -15.82 3.17
CA HIS A 77 -1.51 -16.17 4.44
C HIS A 77 -2.38 -15.71 5.63
N PHE A 78 -2.91 -14.50 5.60
CA PHE A 78 -3.77 -13.99 6.67
C PHE A 78 -5.10 -14.76 6.74
N ALA A 79 -5.72 -15.05 5.60
CA ALA A 79 -6.96 -15.80 5.51
C ALA A 79 -6.80 -17.23 6.08
N ASP A 80 -5.68 -17.89 5.84
CA ASP A 80 -5.37 -19.23 6.38
C ASP A 80 -5.28 -19.25 7.91
N TYR A 81 -4.98 -18.11 8.53
CA TYR A 81 -5.00 -17.94 9.99
C TYR A 81 -6.35 -17.39 10.51
N GLY A 82 -7.36 -17.30 9.66
CA GLY A 82 -8.68 -16.78 10.05
C GLY A 82 -8.70 -15.29 10.38
N ILE A 83 -7.69 -14.53 9.89
CA ILE A 83 -7.62 -13.08 10.09
C ILE A 83 -8.54 -12.40 9.07
N GLU A 84 -9.40 -11.51 9.57
CA GLU A 84 -10.36 -10.77 8.75
C GLU A 84 -9.64 -9.79 7.82
N VAL A 85 -9.96 -9.86 6.52
CA VAL A 85 -9.37 -9.02 5.48
C VAL A 85 -10.41 -8.01 5.01
N TYR A 86 -10.09 -6.74 5.19
CA TYR A 86 -10.86 -5.57 4.78
C TYR A 86 -10.23 -4.94 3.53
N GLY A 87 -11.04 -4.31 2.69
CA GLY A 87 -10.57 -3.56 1.54
C GLY A 87 -11.71 -3.01 0.71
N HIS A 88 -11.39 -2.11 -0.23
CA HIS A 88 -12.39 -1.49 -1.09
C HIS A 88 -13.22 -2.55 -1.83
N ALA A 89 -14.53 -2.32 -1.96
CA ALA A 89 -15.46 -3.28 -2.58
C ALA A 89 -15.11 -3.62 -4.05
N GLY A 90 -14.40 -2.73 -4.73
CA GLY A 90 -13.91 -2.92 -6.10
C GLY A 90 -12.68 -3.82 -6.21
N ILE A 91 -12.07 -4.25 -5.10
CA ILE A 91 -10.99 -5.24 -5.15
C ILE A 91 -11.61 -6.61 -5.44
N GLN A 92 -11.48 -7.04 -6.71
CA GLN A 92 -12.03 -8.30 -7.22
C GLN A 92 -11.05 -8.86 -8.26
N ARG A 93 -9.97 -9.44 -7.78
CA ARG A 93 -8.95 -10.05 -8.64
C ARG A 93 -9.21 -11.54 -8.86
N GLN A 94 -8.67 -12.06 -9.94
CA GLN A 94 -8.78 -13.47 -10.34
C GLN A 94 -7.42 -14.17 -10.23
N ASP A 95 -7.41 -15.46 -9.96
CA ASP A 95 -6.17 -16.26 -9.90
C ASP A 95 -5.37 -16.22 -11.22
N SER A 96 -6.04 -16.04 -12.35
CA SER A 96 -5.38 -15.89 -13.66
C SER A 96 -4.48 -14.64 -13.73
N GLU A 97 -4.81 -13.58 -12.99
CA GLU A 97 -4.02 -12.34 -12.94
C GLU A 97 -2.70 -12.55 -12.19
N LEU A 98 -2.68 -13.44 -11.17
CA LEU A 98 -1.46 -13.74 -10.41
C LEU A 98 -0.31 -14.21 -11.31
N LYS A 99 -0.62 -15.01 -12.34
CA LYS A 99 0.41 -15.46 -13.29
C LYS A 99 0.99 -14.29 -14.07
N SER A 100 0.14 -13.36 -14.53
CA SER A 100 0.59 -12.17 -15.25
C SER A 100 1.50 -11.31 -14.39
N ASP A 101 1.11 -11.08 -13.12
CA ASP A 101 1.89 -10.30 -12.17
C ASP A 101 3.26 -10.96 -11.87
N ILE A 102 3.29 -12.30 -11.74
CA ILE A 102 4.54 -13.04 -11.56
C ILE A 102 5.45 -12.91 -12.80
N ASP A 103 4.89 -13.00 -14.00
CA ASP A 103 5.64 -12.85 -15.25
C ASP A 103 6.22 -11.42 -15.36
N GLU A 104 5.46 -10.40 -14.96
CA GLU A 104 5.91 -9.01 -14.88
C GLU A 104 7.02 -8.85 -13.83
N TYR A 105 6.84 -9.37 -12.62
CA TYR A 105 7.87 -9.39 -11.58
C TYR A 105 9.18 -9.99 -12.09
N ILE A 106 9.11 -11.14 -12.78
CA ILE A 106 10.28 -11.78 -13.39
C ILE A 106 10.91 -10.86 -14.45
N ALA A 107 10.10 -10.19 -15.26
CA ALA A 107 10.59 -9.30 -16.31
C ALA A 107 11.32 -8.08 -15.73
N CYS A 108 10.83 -7.51 -14.64
CA CYS A 108 11.44 -6.38 -13.94
C CYS A 108 12.68 -6.76 -13.11
N THR A 109 12.86 -8.06 -12.77
CA THR A 109 14.00 -8.49 -11.96
C THR A 109 15.31 -8.39 -12.75
N PRO A 110 16.39 -7.76 -12.21
CA PRO A 110 17.67 -7.64 -12.89
C PRO A 110 18.27 -8.99 -13.30
N ASN A 111 18.92 -9.04 -14.45
CA ASN A 111 19.52 -10.26 -15.01
C ASN A 111 20.49 -10.95 -14.04
N ALA A 112 21.17 -10.20 -13.18
CA ALA A 112 22.08 -10.74 -12.17
C ALA A 112 21.35 -11.59 -11.10
N VAL A 113 20.07 -11.29 -10.85
CA VAL A 113 19.21 -11.97 -9.88
C VAL A 113 18.37 -13.05 -10.56
N ARG A 114 18.11 -12.91 -11.86
CA ARG A 114 17.30 -13.84 -12.67
C ARG A 114 17.86 -15.25 -12.81
N ARG A 115 18.98 -15.56 -12.19
CA ARG A 115 19.80 -16.74 -12.58
C ARG A 115 19.05 -18.04 -12.80
N GLU A 116 17.86 -18.16 -12.28
CA GLU A 116 16.92 -19.23 -12.69
C GLU A 116 15.51 -18.82 -12.24
N ARG A 117 14.49 -19.11 -13.03
CA ARG A 117 13.06 -18.96 -12.71
C ARG A 117 12.62 -19.55 -11.36
N ARG A 118 13.52 -20.18 -10.63
CA ARG A 118 13.31 -20.75 -9.29
C ARG A 118 13.02 -19.68 -8.24
N GLU A 119 13.56 -18.47 -8.38
CA GLU A 119 13.36 -17.42 -7.37
C GLU A 119 11.91 -16.96 -7.30
N ALA A 120 11.25 -16.75 -8.45
CA ALA A 120 9.83 -16.43 -8.47
C ALA A 120 8.95 -17.55 -7.88
N ALA A 121 9.30 -18.81 -8.17
CA ALA A 121 8.61 -19.96 -7.59
C ALA A 121 8.75 -20.00 -6.06
N ILE A 122 9.91 -19.60 -5.53
CA ILE A 122 10.14 -19.55 -4.08
C ILE A 122 9.41 -18.33 -3.47
N VAL A 123 9.56 -17.15 -4.10
CA VAL A 123 9.00 -15.88 -3.60
C VAL A 123 7.46 -15.93 -3.54
N PHE A 124 6.83 -16.60 -4.50
CA PHE A 124 5.37 -16.72 -4.59
C PHE A 124 4.84 -18.11 -4.16
N THR A 125 5.67 -18.94 -3.50
CA THR A 125 5.19 -20.19 -2.92
C THR A 125 4.02 -19.90 -1.96
N ASP A 126 2.97 -20.70 -2.04
CA ASP A 126 1.73 -20.57 -1.25
C ASP A 126 0.99 -19.23 -1.43
N THR A 127 1.41 -18.41 -2.39
CA THR A 127 0.71 -17.18 -2.75
C THR A 127 -0.45 -17.52 -3.71
N ARG A 128 -1.65 -17.06 -3.36
CA ARG A 128 -2.86 -17.13 -4.19
C ARG A 128 -3.69 -15.87 -3.99
N ILE A 129 -4.51 -15.55 -4.97
CA ILE A 129 -5.39 -14.39 -4.85
C ILE A 129 -6.49 -14.67 -3.83
N VAL A 130 -6.52 -13.85 -2.79
CA VAL A 130 -7.62 -13.78 -1.82
C VAL A 130 -8.09 -12.34 -1.72
N ASN A 131 -9.29 -12.10 -2.23
CA ASN A 131 -9.91 -10.78 -2.16
C ASN A 131 -10.41 -10.49 -0.75
N PRO A 132 -10.45 -9.20 -0.33
CA PRO A 132 -11.05 -8.81 0.94
C PRO A 132 -12.49 -9.34 1.06
N ILE A 133 -12.81 -9.96 2.20
CA ILE A 133 -14.16 -10.45 2.50
C ILE A 133 -15.05 -9.33 3.06
N HIS A 134 -14.45 -8.40 3.82
CA HIS A 134 -15.13 -7.23 4.36
C HIS A 134 -14.99 -6.05 3.39
N LYS A 135 -16.08 -5.80 2.65
CA LYS A 135 -16.12 -4.81 1.56
C LYS A 135 -16.36 -3.41 2.10
N ILE A 136 -15.42 -2.50 1.84
CA ILE A 136 -15.51 -1.08 2.18
C ILE A 136 -16.10 -0.32 0.99
N THR A 137 -17.23 0.34 1.21
CA THR A 137 -17.94 1.17 0.21
C THR A 137 -18.08 2.63 0.64
N SER A 138 -17.77 2.92 1.88
CA SER A 138 -17.79 4.26 2.48
C SER A 138 -16.68 4.37 3.52
N GLU A 139 -16.35 5.58 3.92
CA GLU A 139 -15.37 5.82 4.98
C GLU A 139 -15.84 5.20 6.30
N ILE A 140 -14.93 4.56 7.00
CA ILE A 140 -15.21 3.84 8.25
C ILE A 140 -14.11 4.09 9.28
N ASN A 141 -14.41 3.79 10.54
CA ASN A 141 -13.47 3.86 11.65
C ASN A 141 -13.26 2.48 12.26
N PHE A 142 -12.00 2.11 12.47
CA PHE A 142 -11.62 0.98 13.30
C PHE A 142 -11.35 1.46 14.73
N ASN A 143 -12.16 1.01 15.67
CA ASN A 143 -11.85 1.16 17.09
C ASN A 143 -10.91 0.03 17.51
N LEU A 144 -9.70 0.38 17.94
CA LEU A 144 -8.65 -0.55 18.33
C LEU A 144 -8.52 -0.72 19.86
N GLY A 145 -9.45 -0.12 20.62
CA GLY A 145 -9.53 -0.08 22.07
C GLY A 145 -9.25 1.34 22.58
N ASN A 146 -8.00 1.78 22.58
CA ASN A 146 -7.58 3.09 23.08
C ASN A 146 -7.37 4.14 21.99
N LEU A 147 -7.42 3.74 20.72
CA LEU A 147 -7.29 4.66 19.59
C LEU A 147 -8.14 4.22 18.39
N ASN A 148 -8.39 5.16 17.49
CA ASN A 148 -9.12 4.95 16.26
C ASN A 148 -8.20 5.07 15.04
N ALA A 149 -8.49 4.25 14.02
CA ALA A 149 -7.91 4.37 12.69
C ALA A 149 -9.03 4.67 11.69
N GLU A 150 -8.94 5.81 11.03
CA GLU A 150 -9.92 6.29 10.04
C GLU A 150 -9.54 5.78 8.66
N VAL A 151 -10.47 5.15 7.96
CA VAL A 151 -10.29 4.69 6.59
C VAL A 151 -10.97 5.64 5.64
N LEU A 152 -10.19 6.21 4.75
CA LEU A 152 -10.62 7.21 3.78
C LEU A 152 -10.64 6.61 2.38
N LEU A 153 -11.65 6.93 1.58
CA LEU A 153 -11.68 6.61 0.16
C LEU A 153 -10.78 7.61 -0.58
N THR A 154 -9.73 7.11 -1.22
CA THR A 154 -8.70 7.94 -1.87
C THR A 154 -8.43 7.49 -3.31
N PRO A 155 -9.45 7.46 -4.18
CA PRO A 155 -9.29 7.05 -5.57
C PRO A 155 -8.32 7.97 -6.32
N GLY A 156 -7.59 7.40 -7.28
CA GLY A 156 -6.62 8.15 -8.08
C GLY A 156 -5.65 7.20 -8.78
N HIS A 157 -4.66 6.68 -8.09
CA HIS A 157 -3.75 5.64 -8.63
C HIS A 157 -4.55 4.43 -9.11
N THR A 158 -5.46 3.95 -8.29
CA THR A 158 -6.57 3.08 -8.71
C THR A 158 -7.90 3.60 -8.17
N SER A 159 -9.01 3.13 -8.72
CA SER A 159 -10.34 3.42 -8.19
C SER A 159 -10.59 2.76 -6.83
N THR A 160 -9.71 1.88 -6.38
CA THR A 160 -9.86 1.09 -5.15
C THR A 160 -8.97 1.57 -4.01
N ASN A 161 -8.23 2.68 -4.19
CA ASN A 161 -7.33 3.19 -3.17
C ASN A 161 -8.07 3.63 -1.90
N LEU A 162 -7.46 3.25 -0.79
CA LEU A 162 -7.81 3.63 0.57
C LEU A 162 -6.58 4.20 1.28
N CYS A 163 -6.79 5.16 2.16
CA CYS A 163 -5.79 5.56 3.15
C CYS A 163 -6.26 5.19 4.56
N VAL A 164 -5.32 4.93 5.44
CA VAL A 164 -5.61 4.69 6.86
C VAL A 164 -4.93 5.78 7.69
N PHE A 165 -5.73 6.63 8.32
CA PHE A 165 -5.27 7.75 9.13
C PHE A 165 -5.45 7.46 10.62
N VAL A 166 -4.42 7.78 11.42
CA VAL A 166 -4.45 7.72 12.88
C VAL A 166 -4.39 9.14 13.43
N PRO A 167 -5.53 9.79 13.68
CA PRO A 167 -5.57 11.21 14.04
C PRO A 167 -4.78 11.54 15.32
N ALA A 168 -4.88 10.68 16.33
CA ALA A 168 -4.21 10.86 17.61
C ALA A 168 -2.66 10.94 17.49
N GLU A 169 -2.10 10.35 16.44
CA GLU A 169 -0.65 10.31 16.20
C GLU A 169 -0.24 11.04 14.91
N ARG A 170 -1.22 11.56 14.16
CA ARG A 170 -1.00 12.24 12.89
C ARG A 170 -0.19 11.40 11.89
N VAL A 171 -0.43 10.08 11.89
CA VAL A 171 0.18 9.12 10.98
C VAL A 171 -0.81 8.73 9.90
N LEU A 172 -0.38 8.79 8.64
CA LEU A 172 -1.16 8.35 7.48
C LEU A 172 -0.42 7.23 6.75
N PHE A 173 -1.08 6.09 6.61
CA PHE A 173 -0.71 5.04 5.67
C PHE A 173 -1.50 5.30 4.39
N CYS A 174 -0.82 5.71 3.31
CA CYS A 174 -1.50 6.21 2.12
C CYS A 174 -1.47 5.25 0.92
N GLY A 175 -0.87 4.05 1.06
CA GLY A 175 -0.67 3.18 -0.09
C GLY A 175 -0.03 3.96 -1.23
N ASP A 176 -0.49 3.73 -2.44
CA ASP A 176 0.03 4.38 -3.65
C ASP A 176 -0.66 5.70 -4.01
N SER A 177 -1.53 6.21 -3.11
CA SER A 177 -2.03 7.59 -3.25
C SER A 177 -0.90 8.62 -3.23
N VAL A 178 0.20 8.32 -2.51
CA VAL A 178 1.48 9.02 -2.59
C VAL A 178 2.62 7.99 -2.61
N VAL A 179 3.55 8.13 -3.55
CA VAL A 179 4.78 7.31 -3.62
C VAL A 179 6.00 8.19 -3.34
N SER A 180 6.88 7.73 -2.46
CA SER A 180 8.03 8.52 -2.03
C SER A 180 9.29 8.19 -2.82
N GLY A 181 9.85 9.20 -3.49
CA GLY A 181 11.08 9.05 -4.28
C GLY A 181 10.92 8.29 -5.60
N TYR A 182 9.71 7.82 -5.92
CA TYR A 182 9.39 7.14 -7.18
C TYR A 182 8.42 7.98 -8.01
N LEU A 183 8.31 7.64 -9.29
CA LEU A 183 7.23 8.15 -10.12
C LEU A 183 5.90 7.55 -9.69
N PRO A 184 4.83 8.37 -9.59
CA PRO A 184 3.50 7.81 -9.51
C PRO A 184 3.19 7.04 -10.79
N ASN A 185 2.71 5.81 -10.65
CA ASN A 185 2.28 5.03 -11.80
C ASN A 185 0.93 5.57 -12.30
N LEU A 186 0.95 6.21 -13.47
CA LEU A 186 -0.21 6.75 -14.17
C LEU A 186 -0.68 5.84 -15.32
N GLU A 187 -0.02 4.71 -15.54
CA GLU A 187 -0.37 3.79 -16.62
C GLU A 187 -1.78 3.21 -16.42
N GLY A 188 -2.54 3.13 -17.50
CA GLY A 188 -3.92 2.64 -17.48
C GLY A 188 -4.96 3.63 -16.94
N GLY A 189 -4.55 4.77 -16.37
CA GLY A 189 -5.43 5.84 -15.93
C GLY A 189 -5.79 6.81 -17.06
N SER A 190 -6.97 7.41 -16.97
CA SER A 190 -7.42 8.51 -17.84
C SER A 190 -7.15 9.87 -17.18
N VAL A 191 -7.27 10.95 -17.96
CA VAL A 191 -7.22 12.32 -17.43
C VAL A 191 -8.25 12.52 -16.30
N MET A 192 -9.42 11.89 -16.37
CA MET A 192 -10.43 11.97 -15.31
C MET A 192 -9.94 11.27 -14.02
N ASP A 193 -9.28 10.14 -14.13
CA ASP A 193 -8.71 9.44 -12.97
C ASP A 193 -7.60 10.29 -12.33
N TRP A 194 -6.77 10.93 -13.14
CA TRP A 194 -5.72 11.82 -12.65
C TRP A 194 -6.29 13.09 -11.98
N GLN A 195 -7.37 13.66 -12.50
CA GLN A 195 -8.09 14.77 -11.84
C GLN A 195 -8.69 14.33 -10.49
N GLN A 196 -9.23 13.11 -10.42
CA GLN A 196 -9.69 12.53 -9.16
C GLN A 196 -8.52 12.35 -8.18
N TRP A 197 -7.34 11.95 -8.68
CA TRP A 197 -6.14 11.82 -7.85
C TRP A 197 -5.68 13.17 -7.27
N ILE A 198 -5.74 14.24 -8.05
CA ILE A 198 -5.48 15.61 -7.54
C ILE A 198 -6.42 15.93 -6.37
N SER A 199 -7.71 15.64 -6.50
CA SER A 199 -8.68 15.85 -5.42
C SER A 199 -8.37 15.02 -4.17
N THR A 200 -7.88 13.79 -4.37
CA THR A 200 -7.39 12.92 -3.29
C THR A 200 -6.17 13.53 -2.59
N LEU A 201 -5.20 14.07 -3.35
CA LEU A 201 -4.02 14.73 -2.77
C LEU A 201 -4.38 15.98 -1.96
N ASP A 202 -5.40 16.75 -2.39
CA ASP A 202 -5.92 17.88 -1.61
C ASP A 202 -6.49 17.42 -0.26
N ARG A 203 -7.24 16.32 -0.25
CA ARG A 203 -7.76 15.73 0.99
C ARG A 203 -6.65 15.22 1.90
N ILE A 204 -5.67 14.51 1.34
CA ILE A 204 -4.51 14.01 2.10
C ILE A 204 -3.73 15.18 2.72
N ALA A 205 -3.50 16.26 1.96
CA ALA A 205 -2.82 17.45 2.47
C ALA A 205 -3.59 18.11 3.62
N ALA A 206 -4.92 18.15 3.56
CA ALA A 206 -5.77 18.73 4.58
C ALA A 206 -5.80 17.94 5.91
N LEU A 207 -5.35 16.68 5.93
CA LEU A 207 -5.19 15.90 7.16
C LEU A 207 -4.03 16.39 8.01
N GLU A 208 -3.11 17.15 7.44
CA GLU A 208 -1.90 17.66 8.09
C GLU A 208 -1.12 16.55 8.82
N ALA A 209 -1.00 15.38 8.21
CA ALA A 209 -0.25 14.27 8.77
C ALA A 209 1.23 14.66 9.00
N GLU A 210 1.78 14.25 10.14
CA GLU A 210 3.20 14.47 10.48
C GLU A 210 4.09 13.33 9.99
N VAL A 211 3.51 12.14 9.84
CA VAL A 211 4.20 10.96 9.32
C VAL A 211 3.37 10.38 8.19
N LEU A 212 4.03 10.12 7.06
CA LEU A 212 3.42 9.49 5.89
C LEU A 212 4.14 8.19 5.56
N VAL A 213 3.38 7.09 5.56
CA VAL A 213 3.83 5.78 5.10
C VAL A 213 3.24 5.56 3.72
N CYS A 214 4.07 5.77 2.71
CA CYS A 214 3.72 5.53 1.31
C CYS A 214 3.80 4.03 1.00
N GLY A 215 3.08 3.56 -0.03
CA GLY A 215 3.19 2.19 -0.51
C GLY A 215 4.62 1.88 -0.97
N HIS A 216 5.31 2.86 -1.56
CA HIS A 216 6.70 2.72 -2.01
C HIS A 216 7.60 3.85 -1.49
N GLY A 217 8.87 3.51 -1.28
CA GLY A 217 9.91 4.45 -0.87
C GLY A 217 10.01 4.68 0.63
N PRO A 218 10.82 5.66 1.07
CA PRO A 218 11.04 5.92 2.48
C PRO A 218 9.80 6.50 3.18
N VAL A 219 9.67 6.22 4.47
CA VAL A 219 8.71 6.90 5.36
C VAL A 219 9.10 8.37 5.46
N LEU A 220 8.12 9.26 5.31
CA LEU A 220 8.31 10.70 5.36
C LEU A 220 7.85 11.27 6.69
N GLN A 221 8.53 12.32 7.16
CA GLN A 221 8.21 12.99 8.42
C GLN A 221 8.34 14.51 8.31
N GLY A 222 7.49 15.21 9.05
CA GLY A 222 7.52 16.66 9.18
C GLY A 222 7.44 17.38 7.83
N ALA A 223 8.35 18.32 7.60
CA ALA A 223 8.35 19.14 6.38
C ALA A 223 8.51 18.37 5.05
N ASN A 224 8.92 17.10 5.10
CA ASN A 224 9.03 16.29 3.89
C ASN A 224 7.67 15.78 3.40
N VAL A 225 6.69 15.66 4.29
CA VAL A 225 5.33 15.20 3.94
C VAL A 225 4.67 16.13 2.92
N PRO A 226 4.45 17.42 3.20
CA PRO A 226 3.84 18.32 2.22
C PRO A 226 4.68 18.50 0.96
N LYS A 227 6.01 18.42 1.05
CA LYS A 227 6.88 18.51 -0.12
C LYS A 227 6.65 17.36 -1.10
N GLU A 228 6.52 16.15 -0.58
CA GLU A 228 6.32 14.97 -1.42
C GLU A 228 4.91 14.91 -2.03
N ILE A 229 3.89 15.27 -1.25
CA ILE A 229 2.52 15.43 -1.77
C ILE A 229 2.52 16.44 -2.93
N GLN A 230 3.20 17.57 -2.77
CA GLN A 230 3.30 18.58 -3.83
C GLN A 230 4.11 18.08 -5.03
N ARG A 231 5.16 17.29 -4.83
CA ARG A 231 5.94 16.69 -5.93
C ARG A 231 5.05 15.76 -6.77
N VAL A 232 4.34 14.84 -6.14
CA VAL A 232 3.42 13.91 -6.82
C VAL A 232 2.33 14.71 -7.55
N ARG A 233 1.75 15.71 -6.90
CA ARG A 233 0.76 16.61 -7.50
C ARG A 233 1.29 17.25 -8.79
N THR A 234 2.48 17.83 -8.76
CA THR A 234 3.07 18.51 -9.92
C THR A 234 3.26 17.56 -11.10
N ILE A 235 3.65 16.32 -10.83
CA ILE A 235 3.79 15.29 -11.88
C ILE A 235 2.43 14.97 -12.52
N ILE A 236 1.39 14.79 -11.69
CA ILE A 236 0.05 14.48 -12.17
C ILE A 236 -0.55 15.66 -12.94
N GLU A 237 -0.40 16.89 -12.44
CA GLU A 237 -0.86 18.12 -13.13
C GLU A 237 -0.21 18.25 -14.51
N ARG A 238 1.08 17.93 -14.62
CA ARG A 238 1.77 17.92 -15.91
C ARG A 238 1.21 16.85 -16.84
N ALA A 239 0.97 15.63 -16.33
CA ALA A 239 0.37 14.55 -17.11
C ALA A 239 -1.03 14.92 -17.62
N ILE A 240 -1.85 15.58 -16.80
CA ILE A 240 -3.17 16.12 -17.20
C ILE A 240 -3.03 17.15 -18.33
N LEU A 241 -2.10 18.08 -18.20
CA LEU A 241 -1.86 19.13 -19.21
C LEU A 241 -1.39 18.56 -20.53
N GLU A 242 -0.51 17.56 -20.50
CA GLU A 242 0.07 16.92 -21.68
C GLU A 242 -0.81 15.78 -22.22
N GLU A 243 -1.89 15.41 -21.51
CA GLU A 243 -2.75 14.24 -21.77
C GLU A 243 -1.96 12.94 -21.96
N LYS A 244 -0.84 12.85 -21.23
CA LYS A 244 0.13 11.76 -21.36
C LYS A 244 0.77 11.41 -20.02
N ALA A 245 0.84 10.12 -19.69
CA ALA A 245 1.61 9.65 -18.54
C ALA A 245 3.11 9.92 -18.77
N PRO A 246 3.83 10.47 -17.76
CA PRO A 246 5.27 10.68 -17.87
C PRO A 246 6.00 9.34 -17.91
N THR A 247 7.05 9.27 -18.71
CA THR A 247 7.98 8.14 -18.68
C THR A 247 9.14 8.45 -17.72
N SER A 248 9.74 7.40 -17.13
CA SER A 248 10.90 7.52 -16.24
C SER A 248 12.07 8.34 -16.86
N TYR A 249 12.16 8.38 -18.19
CA TYR A 249 13.18 9.09 -18.93
C TYR A 249 12.95 10.62 -19.01
N GLU A 250 11.73 11.08 -18.81
CA GLU A 250 11.35 12.51 -18.96
C GLU A 250 11.57 13.33 -17.68
N LEU A 251 11.88 12.69 -16.56
CA LEU A 251 12.04 13.34 -15.25
C LEU A 251 13.49 13.53 -14.83
N GLU A 252 14.45 12.96 -15.54
CA GLU A 252 15.88 13.20 -15.31
C GLU A 252 16.40 14.48 -15.99
N LYS A 253 15.51 15.26 -16.61
CA LYS A 253 15.82 16.56 -17.24
C LYS A 253 15.18 17.71 -16.48
#